data_dbb049a7cd52eef2da60ddcd88197c3a
#
_entry.id   dbb049a7cd52eef2da60ddcd88197c3a
#
_cell.length_a   1.000
_cell.length_b   1.000
_cell.length_c   1.000
_cell.angle_alpha   90.00
_cell.angle_beta   90.00
_cell.angle_gamma   90.00
#
_symmetry.space_group_name_H-M   'P 1'
#
loop_
_entity.id
_entity.type
_entity.pdbx_description
1 polymer ?
#
loop_
_entity_poly.entity_id
_entity_poly.type
_entity_poly.pdbx_seq_one_letter_code
_entity_poly.pdbx_strand_id
1 'polypeptide(L)'
;MVDYNISLDGKTILVTGAAGFIGSNLVKRLFNDAKNIKVIGIDSITDYYDVNIKYERLKEIEVLGKDWTFVHDSIANKEAVEEIFSKNKISVVVNLAAQAGVRYSIMNPDAYIQSNLIGFYNILEVCRHHEVEHLVYASSSSVYGSNKKVPYSTDDKVDNPVSLYAATKKSNELMAHAYSKLYNIPS
;
A
#
# COMPACT_ATOMS: atom_id res chain seq x y z
N MET A 1 -1.72 -12.90 24.93
CA MET A 1 -2.69 -12.16 24.10
C MET A 1 -1.89 -11.10 23.35
N VAL A 2 -1.99 -11.02 22.03
CA VAL A 2 -1.32 -9.92 21.29
C VAL A 2 -2.13 -8.67 21.58
N ASP A 3 -1.48 -7.66 22.15
CA ASP A 3 -2.11 -6.38 22.42
C ASP A 3 -2.10 -5.58 21.12
N TYR A 4 -3.27 -5.39 20.50
CA TYR A 4 -3.38 -4.64 19.25
C TYR A 4 -3.47 -3.15 19.55
N ASN A 5 -2.61 -2.36 18.92
CA ASN A 5 -2.56 -0.91 19.13
C ASN A 5 -3.77 -0.17 18.56
N ILE A 6 -4.56 -0.80 17.69
CA ILE A 6 -5.74 -0.22 17.05
C ILE A 6 -6.83 -1.27 16.83
N SER A 7 -8.09 -0.91 17.12
CA SER A 7 -9.25 -1.68 16.69
C SER A 7 -9.70 -1.25 15.30
N LEU A 8 -10.04 -2.19 14.45
CA LEU A 8 -10.55 -1.91 13.09
C LEU A 8 -12.07 -1.76 13.05
N ASP A 9 -12.80 -2.16 14.11
CA ASP A 9 -14.25 -2.09 14.14
C ASP A 9 -14.75 -0.64 13.99
N GLY A 10 -15.72 -0.44 13.10
CA GLY A 10 -16.30 0.87 12.79
C GLY A 10 -15.40 1.81 11.99
N LYS A 11 -14.24 1.36 11.50
CA LYS A 11 -13.28 2.20 10.77
C LYS A 11 -13.53 2.23 9.27
N THR A 12 -13.12 3.32 8.65
CA THR A 12 -12.96 3.41 7.20
C THR A 12 -11.50 3.14 6.86
N ILE A 13 -11.27 2.15 6.00
CA ILE A 13 -9.95 1.65 5.65
C ILE A 13 -9.71 1.86 4.15
N LEU A 14 -8.60 2.52 3.79
CA LEU A 14 -8.14 2.58 2.40
C LEU A 14 -7.13 1.45 2.15
N VAL A 15 -7.38 0.63 1.14
CA VAL A 15 -6.43 -0.37 0.65
C VAL A 15 -5.99 0.00 -0.76
N THR A 16 -4.74 0.35 -0.95
CA THR A 16 -4.17 0.59 -2.28
C THR A 16 -3.63 -0.71 -2.87
N GLY A 17 -3.67 -0.86 -4.19
CA GLY A 17 -3.36 -2.14 -4.82
C GLY A 17 -4.42 -3.21 -4.55
N ALA A 18 -5.67 -2.78 -4.41
CA ALA A 18 -6.79 -3.60 -3.93
C ALA A 18 -7.18 -4.73 -4.89
N ALA A 19 -6.93 -4.59 -6.18
CA ALA A 19 -7.17 -5.65 -7.18
C ALA A 19 -5.99 -6.64 -7.31
N GLY A 20 -4.87 -6.35 -6.63
CA GLY A 20 -3.71 -7.24 -6.54
C GLY A 20 -4.00 -8.49 -5.72
N PHE A 21 -3.07 -9.48 -5.79
CA PHE A 21 -3.22 -10.74 -5.06
C PHE A 21 -3.33 -10.52 -3.54
N ILE A 22 -2.40 -9.75 -2.97
CA ILE A 22 -2.40 -9.49 -1.52
C ILE A 22 -3.57 -8.58 -1.15
N GLY A 23 -3.78 -7.48 -1.89
CA GLY A 23 -4.81 -6.48 -1.59
C GLY A 23 -6.21 -7.06 -1.57
N SER A 24 -6.60 -7.83 -2.59
CA SER A 24 -7.93 -8.44 -2.67
C SER A 24 -8.20 -9.45 -1.55
N ASN A 25 -7.19 -10.26 -1.18
CA ASN A 25 -7.32 -11.19 -0.07
C ASN A 25 -7.38 -10.48 1.28
N LEU A 26 -6.62 -9.38 1.44
CA LEU A 26 -6.71 -8.55 2.63
C LEU A 26 -8.11 -7.94 2.77
N VAL A 27 -8.67 -7.37 1.70
CA VAL A 27 -10.04 -6.79 1.75
C VAL A 27 -11.07 -7.84 2.17
N LYS A 28 -11.03 -9.03 1.58
CA LYS A 28 -11.91 -10.14 1.98
C LYS A 28 -11.72 -10.51 3.45
N ARG A 29 -10.49 -10.54 3.93
CA ARG A 29 -10.17 -10.85 5.32
C ARG A 29 -10.66 -9.76 6.27
N LEU A 30 -10.50 -8.49 5.93
CA LEU A 30 -11.00 -7.36 6.72
C LEU A 30 -12.51 -7.46 6.92
N PHE A 31 -13.28 -7.74 5.87
CA PHE A 31 -14.74 -7.91 5.97
C PHE A 31 -15.18 -9.14 6.77
N ASN A 32 -14.33 -10.14 6.90
CA ASN A 32 -14.60 -11.31 7.72
C ASN A 32 -14.32 -11.09 9.21
N ASP A 33 -13.24 -10.38 9.52
CA ASP A 33 -12.69 -10.31 10.88
C ASP A 33 -13.10 -9.04 11.64
N ALA A 34 -13.40 -7.94 10.94
CA ALA A 34 -13.79 -6.68 11.55
C ALA A 34 -15.27 -6.33 11.30
N LYS A 35 -15.89 -5.63 12.28
CA LYS A 35 -17.32 -5.32 12.25
C LYS A 35 -17.57 -3.87 11.84
N ASN A 36 -18.64 -3.66 11.05
CA ASN A 36 -19.11 -2.32 10.68
C ASN A 36 -18.02 -1.45 10.04
N ILE A 37 -17.13 -2.05 9.27
CA ILE A 37 -16.07 -1.35 8.54
C ILE A 37 -16.55 -0.93 7.16
N LYS A 38 -16.01 0.18 6.67
CA LYS A 38 -16.04 0.57 5.25
C LYS A 38 -14.65 0.35 4.67
N VAL A 39 -14.56 -0.27 3.50
CA VAL A 39 -13.30 -0.42 2.79
C VAL A 39 -13.36 0.28 1.44
N ILE A 40 -12.38 1.12 1.17
CA ILE A 40 -12.17 1.78 -0.11
C ILE A 40 -10.93 1.15 -0.73
N GLY A 41 -11.05 0.65 -1.95
CA GLY A 41 -9.93 0.13 -2.72
C GLY A 41 -9.57 1.07 -3.85
N ILE A 42 -8.27 1.25 -4.10
CA ILE A 42 -7.76 1.91 -5.31
C ILE A 42 -6.76 1.00 -6.00
N ASP A 43 -6.87 0.86 -7.32
CA ASP A 43 -5.92 0.12 -8.15
C ASP A 43 -5.95 0.68 -9.57
N SER A 44 -4.80 0.78 -10.20
CA SER A 44 -4.66 1.28 -11.58
C SER A 44 -4.92 0.22 -12.65
N ILE A 45 -5.17 -1.03 -12.24
CA ILE A 45 -5.45 -2.16 -13.15
C ILE A 45 -4.43 -2.25 -14.29
N THR A 46 -3.14 -2.10 -13.97
CA THR A 46 -2.08 -2.20 -14.99
C THR A 46 -2.07 -3.58 -15.64
N ASP A 47 -1.65 -3.63 -16.89
CA ASP A 47 -1.49 -4.83 -17.72
C ASP A 47 -0.17 -5.59 -17.49
N TYR A 48 0.49 -5.36 -16.37
CA TYR A 48 1.72 -6.07 -15.99
C TYR A 48 1.53 -7.61 -15.97
N TYR A 49 0.31 -8.05 -15.72
CA TYR A 49 -0.16 -9.42 -15.92
C TYR A 49 -1.66 -9.37 -16.33
N ASP A 50 -2.26 -10.51 -16.66
CA ASP A 50 -3.64 -10.59 -17.15
C ASP A 50 -4.61 -9.80 -16.26
N VAL A 51 -5.18 -8.75 -16.82
CA VAL A 51 -6.12 -7.84 -16.14
C VAL A 51 -7.43 -8.53 -15.74
N ASN A 52 -7.84 -9.60 -16.43
CA ASN A 52 -9.05 -10.35 -16.09
C ASN A 52 -8.96 -10.93 -14.68
N ILE A 53 -7.78 -11.39 -14.26
CA ILE A 53 -7.56 -11.87 -12.90
C ILE A 53 -7.84 -10.77 -11.86
N LYS A 54 -7.53 -9.51 -12.19
CA LYS A 54 -7.81 -8.37 -11.30
C LYS A 54 -9.31 -8.11 -11.20
N TYR A 55 -10.01 -8.12 -12.34
CA TYR A 55 -11.48 -7.95 -12.36
C TYR A 55 -12.21 -9.09 -11.65
N GLU A 56 -11.77 -10.33 -11.80
CA GLU A 56 -12.32 -11.47 -11.05
C GLU A 56 -12.19 -11.28 -9.54
N ARG A 57 -11.02 -10.83 -9.06
CA ARG A 57 -10.80 -10.53 -7.64
C ARG A 57 -11.71 -9.40 -7.12
N LEU A 58 -11.91 -8.35 -7.90
CA LEU A 58 -12.84 -7.27 -7.54
C LEU A 58 -14.27 -7.80 -7.46
N LYS A 59 -14.71 -8.62 -8.41
CA LYS A 59 -16.02 -9.25 -8.40
C LYS A 59 -16.22 -10.15 -7.17
N GLU A 60 -15.19 -10.90 -6.76
CA GLU A 60 -15.24 -11.70 -5.52
C GLU A 60 -15.48 -10.83 -4.27
N ILE A 61 -14.95 -9.61 -4.24
CA ILE A 61 -15.19 -8.66 -3.14
C ILE A 61 -16.61 -8.09 -3.22
N GLU A 62 -17.07 -7.70 -4.41
CA GLU A 62 -18.40 -7.12 -4.64
C GLU A 62 -19.52 -8.07 -4.21
N VAL A 63 -19.41 -9.36 -4.51
CA VAL A 63 -20.44 -10.35 -4.16
C VAL A 63 -20.57 -10.58 -2.64
N LEU A 64 -19.63 -10.09 -1.82
CA LEU A 64 -19.77 -10.14 -0.36
C LEU A 64 -20.87 -9.19 0.16
N GLY A 65 -21.34 -8.23 -0.64
CA GLY A 65 -22.40 -7.29 -0.28
C GLY A 65 -22.06 -6.43 0.96
N LYS A 66 -20.78 -6.10 1.13
CA LYS A 66 -20.25 -5.27 2.23
C LYS A 66 -20.12 -3.80 1.81
N ASP A 67 -19.82 -2.91 2.75
CA ASP A 67 -19.56 -1.49 2.47
C ASP A 67 -18.20 -1.34 1.77
N TRP A 68 -18.21 -1.59 0.47
CA TRP A 68 -17.09 -1.59 -0.45
C TRP A 68 -17.23 -0.52 -1.52
N THR A 69 -16.16 0.22 -1.73
CA THR A 69 -16.05 1.17 -2.87
C THR A 69 -14.74 0.93 -3.59
N PHE A 70 -14.79 0.81 -4.91
CA PHE A 70 -13.58 0.68 -5.74
C PHE A 70 -13.36 1.93 -6.57
N VAL A 71 -12.12 2.41 -6.57
CA VAL A 71 -11.66 3.54 -7.40
C VAL A 71 -10.63 2.99 -8.39
N HIS A 72 -10.94 3.09 -9.68
CA HIS A 72 -10.02 2.71 -10.75
C HIS A 72 -9.13 3.90 -11.09
N ASP A 73 -8.03 4.05 -10.38
CA ASP A 73 -7.05 5.11 -10.61
C ASP A 73 -5.68 4.72 -10.02
N SER A 74 -4.68 5.51 -10.32
CA SER A 74 -3.32 5.35 -9.80
C SER A 74 -3.12 6.19 -8.53
N ILE A 75 -2.39 5.66 -7.56
CA ILE A 75 -1.92 6.45 -6.41
C ILE A 75 -0.94 7.57 -6.81
N ALA A 76 -0.37 7.51 -8.02
CA ALA A 76 0.43 8.60 -8.58
C ALA A 76 -0.42 9.79 -9.05
N ASN A 77 -1.74 9.58 -9.27
CA ASN A 77 -2.69 10.66 -9.51
C ASN A 77 -3.07 11.30 -8.17
N LYS A 78 -2.45 12.45 -7.90
CA LYS A 78 -2.62 13.17 -6.63
C LYS A 78 -4.07 13.59 -6.41
N GLU A 79 -4.73 14.08 -7.45
CA GLU A 79 -6.10 14.56 -7.40
C GLU A 79 -7.07 13.43 -7.04
N ALA A 80 -6.90 12.24 -7.62
CA ALA A 80 -7.72 11.09 -7.29
C ALA A 80 -7.53 10.63 -5.84
N VAL A 81 -6.30 10.65 -5.33
CA VAL A 81 -6.02 10.32 -3.94
C VAL A 81 -6.64 11.35 -2.99
N GLU A 82 -6.48 12.63 -3.26
CA GLU A 82 -7.09 13.71 -2.48
C GLU A 82 -8.63 13.64 -2.49
N GLU A 83 -9.24 13.30 -3.64
CA GLU A 83 -10.69 13.13 -3.76
C GLU A 83 -11.21 12.02 -2.85
N ILE A 84 -10.50 10.89 -2.76
CA ILE A 84 -10.86 9.79 -1.85
C ILE A 84 -10.90 10.28 -0.40
N PHE A 85 -9.91 11.02 0.03
CA PHE A 85 -9.82 11.50 1.41
C PHE A 85 -10.81 12.65 1.71
N SER A 86 -11.09 13.52 0.74
CA SER A 86 -12.08 14.61 0.89
C SER A 86 -13.50 14.10 1.07
N LYS A 87 -13.83 12.96 0.46
CA LYS A 87 -15.16 12.34 0.52
C LYS A 87 -15.33 11.36 1.69
N ASN A 88 -14.25 10.93 2.33
CA ASN A 88 -14.27 9.87 3.32
C ASN A 88 -13.34 10.18 4.50
N LYS A 89 -13.82 10.00 5.71
CA LYS A 89 -12.97 10.06 6.90
C LYS A 89 -12.20 8.74 7.05
N ILE A 90 -11.03 8.63 6.40
CA ILE A 90 -10.20 7.44 6.42
C ILE A 90 -9.42 7.39 7.74
N SER A 91 -9.56 6.29 8.48
CA SER A 91 -8.84 6.06 9.73
C SER A 91 -7.54 5.28 9.52
N VAL A 92 -7.55 4.31 8.62
CA VAL A 92 -6.41 3.41 8.38
C VAL A 92 -6.11 3.33 6.89
N VAL A 93 -4.83 3.39 6.57
CA VAL A 93 -4.35 3.19 5.19
C VAL A 93 -3.46 1.96 5.13
N VAL A 94 -3.73 1.06 4.20
CA VAL A 94 -2.87 -0.07 3.87
C VAL A 94 -2.35 0.11 2.45
N ASN A 95 -1.10 0.54 2.33
CA ASN A 95 -0.48 0.84 1.03
C ASN A 95 0.26 -0.39 0.49
N LEU A 96 -0.41 -1.09 -0.44
CA LEU A 96 0.14 -2.24 -1.16
C LEU A 96 0.39 -1.92 -2.64
N ALA A 97 -0.17 -0.84 -3.16
CA ALA A 97 0.05 -0.41 -4.54
C ALA A 97 1.55 -0.13 -4.76
N ALA A 98 2.12 -0.84 -5.69
CA ALA A 98 3.50 -0.66 -6.13
C ALA A 98 3.72 -1.37 -7.46
N GLN A 99 4.65 -0.87 -8.27
CA GLN A 99 5.23 -1.69 -9.31
C GLN A 99 6.22 -2.65 -8.66
N ALA A 100 5.95 -3.95 -8.74
CA ALA A 100 6.78 -5.01 -8.20
C ALA A 100 7.70 -5.64 -9.26
N GLY A 101 8.70 -6.39 -8.82
CA GLY A 101 9.59 -7.17 -9.68
C GLY A 101 10.93 -6.50 -9.97
N VAL A 102 12.02 -7.14 -9.56
CA VAL A 102 13.39 -6.63 -9.74
C VAL A 102 13.76 -6.50 -11.21
N ARG A 103 13.48 -7.53 -12.01
CA ARG A 103 13.88 -7.56 -13.43
C ARG A 103 13.15 -6.52 -14.28
N TYR A 104 11.87 -6.33 -14.05
CA TYR A 104 11.07 -5.37 -14.78
C TYR A 104 11.51 -3.92 -14.52
N SER A 105 12.13 -3.63 -13.36
CA SER A 105 12.67 -2.31 -13.06
C SER A 105 13.85 -1.90 -13.96
N ILE A 106 14.47 -2.85 -14.64
CA ILE A 106 15.50 -2.58 -15.65
C ILE A 106 14.87 -2.16 -16.98
N MET A 107 13.72 -2.76 -17.32
CA MET A 107 13.06 -2.55 -18.61
C MET A 107 12.15 -1.32 -18.61
N ASN A 108 11.47 -1.07 -17.49
CA ASN A 108 10.52 0.04 -17.33
C ASN A 108 10.74 0.75 -15.99
N PRO A 109 11.84 1.52 -15.83
CA PRO A 109 12.15 2.21 -14.57
C PRO A 109 11.11 3.27 -14.19
N ASP A 110 10.49 3.96 -15.17
CA ASP A 110 9.52 5.01 -14.92
C ASP A 110 8.31 4.53 -14.14
N ALA A 111 7.83 3.30 -14.40
CA ALA A 111 6.73 2.71 -13.65
C ALA A 111 7.04 2.60 -12.15
N TYR A 112 8.30 2.37 -11.79
CA TYR A 112 8.74 2.30 -10.38
C TYR A 112 8.83 3.67 -9.73
N ILE A 113 9.32 4.67 -10.46
CA ILE A 113 9.35 6.04 -9.95
C ILE A 113 7.92 6.54 -9.72
N GLN A 114 7.04 6.37 -10.70
CA GLN A 114 5.65 6.83 -10.61
C GLN A 114 4.89 6.12 -9.48
N SER A 115 4.86 4.79 -9.47
CA SER A 115 4.07 4.06 -8.48
C SER A 115 4.71 4.07 -7.09
N ASN A 116 6.03 3.81 -7.01
CA ASN A 116 6.66 3.52 -5.72
C ASN A 116 7.16 4.78 -5.01
N LEU A 117 7.54 5.83 -5.73
CA LEU A 117 8.00 7.08 -5.12
C LEU A 117 6.91 8.14 -5.13
N ILE A 118 6.44 8.56 -6.31
CA ILE A 118 5.43 9.61 -6.42
C ILE A 118 4.10 9.16 -5.76
N GLY A 119 3.65 7.94 -6.10
CA GLY A 119 2.43 7.40 -5.51
C GLY A 119 2.52 7.24 -3.99
N PHE A 120 3.62 6.75 -3.47
CA PHE A 120 3.80 6.62 -2.02
C PHE A 120 3.90 7.99 -1.33
N TYR A 121 4.56 8.96 -1.96
CA TYR A 121 4.58 10.34 -1.48
C TYR A 121 3.18 10.94 -1.39
N ASN A 122 2.32 10.75 -2.41
CA ASN A 122 0.93 11.22 -2.36
C ASN A 122 0.17 10.60 -1.19
N ILE A 123 0.35 9.30 -0.92
CA ILE A 123 -0.26 8.63 0.25
C ILE A 123 0.24 9.24 1.57
N LEU A 124 1.53 9.52 1.69
CA LEU A 124 2.08 10.15 2.89
C LEU A 124 1.49 11.55 3.12
N GLU A 125 1.35 12.36 2.05
CA GLU A 125 0.80 13.71 2.15
C GLU A 125 -0.67 13.71 2.57
N VAL A 126 -1.51 12.83 2.02
CA VAL A 126 -2.91 12.74 2.48
C VAL A 126 -3.01 12.21 3.91
N CYS A 127 -2.17 11.24 4.31
CA CYS A 127 -2.10 10.78 5.70
C CYS A 127 -1.75 11.93 6.67
N ARG A 128 -0.83 12.80 6.27
CA ARG A 128 -0.41 13.96 7.05
C ARG A 128 -1.54 14.99 7.23
N HIS A 129 -2.36 15.21 6.19
CA HIS A 129 -3.37 16.26 6.18
C HIS A 129 -4.74 15.82 6.71
N HIS A 130 -4.98 14.51 6.84
CA HIS A 130 -6.28 13.94 7.20
C HIS A 130 -6.29 13.12 8.49
N GLU A 131 -5.29 13.31 9.38
CA GLU A 131 -5.22 12.71 10.71
C GLU A 131 -5.43 11.17 10.70
N VAL A 132 -4.77 10.48 9.78
CA VAL A 132 -4.82 9.01 9.69
C VAL A 132 -4.27 8.40 10.97
N GLU A 133 -5.01 7.48 11.57
CA GLU A 133 -4.64 6.83 12.82
C GLU A 133 -3.50 5.82 12.65
N HIS A 134 -3.40 5.20 11.47
CA HIS A 134 -2.35 4.23 11.19
C HIS A 134 -2.11 4.05 9.68
N LEU A 135 -0.83 4.07 9.29
CA LEU A 135 -0.37 3.73 7.94
C LEU A 135 0.41 2.41 7.98
N VAL A 136 -0.07 1.40 7.30
CA VAL A 136 0.67 0.16 7.03
C VAL A 136 1.13 0.19 5.58
N TYR A 137 2.40 -0.09 5.32
CA TYR A 137 2.92 -0.16 3.96
C TYR A 137 3.84 -1.37 3.78
N ALA A 138 3.87 -1.90 2.56
CA ALA A 138 4.73 -3.03 2.24
C ALA A 138 6.14 -2.55 1.88
N SER A 139 7.16 -3.05 2.58
CA SER A 139 8.54 -3.04 2.12
C SER A 139 8.84 -4.31 1.30
N SER A 140 10.07 -4.70 1.17
CA SER A 140 10.49 -5.88 0.40
C SER A 140 11.80 -6.44 0.93
N SER A 141 11.97 -7.76 0.90
CA SER A 141 13.26 -8.39 1.15
C SER A 141 14.37 -7.95 0.17
N SER A 142 14.00 -7.38 -0.97
CA SER A 142 14.97 -6.80 -1.92
C SER A 142 15.82 -5.68 -1.30
N VAL A 143 15.37 -5.02 -0.21
CA VAL A 143 16.14 -3.99 0.50
C VAL A 143 17.43 -4.53 1.11
N TYR A 144 17.51 -5.85 1.39
CA TYR A 144 18.73 -6.49 1.88
C TYR A 144 19.85 -6.53 0.84
N GLY A 145 19.55 -6.31 -0.45
CA GLY A 145 20.55 -6.14 -1.50
C GLY A 145 21.51 -7.31 -1.59
N SER A 146 22.81 -7.03 -1.45
CA SER A 146 23.89 -8.03 -1.51
C SER A 146 24.19 -8.74 -0.20
N ASN A 147 23.36 -8.59 0.84
CA ASN A 147 23.54 -9.27 2.12
C ASN A 147 23.53 -10.81 1.92
N LYS A 148 24.52 -11.49 2.43
CA LYS A 148 24.69 -12.95 2.34
C LYS A 148 24.27 -13.70 3.61
N LYS A 149 23.90 -12.97 4.68
CA LYS A 149 23.46 -13.57 5.92
C LYS A 149 22.12 -14.29 5.74
N VAL A 150 21.99 -15.46 6.33
CA VAL A 150 20.76 -16.27 6.31
C VAL A 150 20.50 -16.79 7.72
N PRO A 151 19.30 -16.57 8.29
CA PRO A 151 18.22 -15.71 7.80
C PRO A 151 18.56 -14.22 7.87
N TYR A 152 17.88 -13.38 7.10
CA TYR A 152 17.92 -11.93 7.26
C TYR A 152 17.38 -11.52 8.65
N SER A 153 17.92 -10.43 9.19
CA SER A 153 17.44 -9.81 10.42
C SER A 153 17.06 -8.36 10.18
N THR A 154 16.08 -7.87 10.93
CA THR A 154 15.71 -6.44 10.92
C THR A 154 16.83 -5.54 11.44
N ASP A 155 17.83 -6.09 12.14
CA ASP A 155 19.02 -5.37 12.60
C ASP A 155 20.12 -5.26 11.53
N ASP A 156 19.96 -5.97 10.40
CA ASP A 156 20.95 -5.93 9.34
C ASP A 156 20.92 -4.57 8.62
N LYS A 157 22.11 -4.08 8.22
CA LYS A 157 22.19 -2.88 7.38
C LYS A 157 21.63 -3.15 6.00
N VAL A 158 20.74 -2.27 5.52
CA VAL A 158 20.07 -2.36 4.24
C VAL A 158 20.34 -1.12 3.36
N ASP A 159 21.59 -0.69 3.30
CA ASP A 159 22.02 0.55 2.64
C ASP A 159 22.53 0.34 1.22
N ASN A 160 22.59 -0.92 0.74
CA ASN A 160 23.18 -1.27 -0.55
C ASN A 160 22.18 -2.02 -1.45
N PRO A 161 21.10 -1.37 -1.91
CA PRO A 161 20.16 -1.99 -2.84
C PRO A 161 20.84 -2.30 -4.17
N VAL A 162 20.51 -3.45 -4.77
CA VAL A 162 21.11 -3.91 -6.04
C VAL A 162 20.16 -3.81 -7.23
N SER A 163 19.03 -3.14 -7.07
CA SER A 163 18.07 -2.86 -8.15
C SER A 163 17.33 -1.55 -7.89
N LEU A 164 16.78 -0.94 -8.94
CA LEU A 164 15.92 0.24 -8.80
C LEU A 164 14.69 -0.09 -7.93
N TYR A 165 14.07 -1.27 -8.12
CA TYR A 165 12.97 -1.72 -7.26
C TYR A 165 13.36 -1.69 -5.78
N ALA A 166 14.50 -2.30 -5.44
CA ALA A 166 14.99 -2.30 -4.06
C ALA A 166 15.24 -0.88 -3.54
N ALA A 167 15.82 -0.01 -4.36
CA ALA A 167 16.06 1.39 -4.00
C ALA A 167 14.75 2.13 -3.73
N THR A 168 13.70 1.95 -4.56
CA THR A 168 12.40 2.57 -4.31
C THR A 168 11.74 2.05 -3.03
N LYS A 169 11.84 0.75 -2.74
CA LYS A 169 11.29 0.19 -1.49
C LYS A 169 12.04 0.68 -0.26
N LYS A 170 13.37 0.77 -0.32
CA LYS A 170 14.17 1.39 0.75
C LYS A 170 13.83 2.86 0.94
N SER A 171 13.60 3.60 -0.16
CA SER A 171 13.15 4.99 -0.09
C SER A 171 11.80 5.11 0.64
N ASN A 172 10.87 4.18 0.42
CA ASN A 172 9.59 4.19 1.14
C ASN A 172 9.80 4.07 2.66
N GLU A 173 10.71 3.21 3.14
CA GLU A 173 11.03 3.10 4.56
C GLU A 173 11.56 4.43 5.13
N LEU A 174 12.51 5.07 4.41
CA LEU A 174 13.09 6.35 4.82
C LEU A 174 12.07 7.48 4.82
N MET A 175 11.21 7.55 3.80
CA MET A 175 10.15 8.55 3.71
C MET A 175 9.12 8.37 4.83
N ALA A 176 8.65 7.13 5.06
CA ALA A 176 7.70 6.84 6.14
C ALA A 176 8.29 7.19 7.51
N HIS A 177 9.56 6.84 7.75
CA HIS A 177 10.24 7.20 8.99
C HIS A 177 10.32 8.72 9.19
N ALA A 178 10.68 9.48 8.14
CA ALA A 178 10.75 10.94 8.21
C ALA A 178 9.37 11.56 8.50
N TYR A 179 8.31 11.10 7.81
CA TYR A 179 6.95 11.57 8.03
C TYR A 179 6.40 11.22 9.41
N SER A 180 6.71 10.00 9.90
CA SER A 180 6.37 9.62 11.27
C SER A 180 7.01 10.54 12.31
N LYS A 181 8.27 10.94 12.12
CA LYS A 181 8.98 11.84 13.04
C LYS A 181 8.53 13.30 12.94
N LEU A 182 8.28 13.79 11.72
CA LEU A 182 7.93 15.19 11.50
C LEU A 182 6.46 15.49 11.80
N TYR A 183 5.56 14.53 11.52
CA TYR A 183 4.11 14.75 11.52
C TYR A 183 3.35 13.78 12.43
N ASN A 184 4.06 12.95 13.22
CA ASN A 184 3.48 11.96 14.14
C ASN A 184 2.51 10.98 13.45
N ILE A 185 2.78 10.61 12.19
CA ILE A 185 1.98 9.60 11.49
C ILE A 185 2.42 8.22 12.00
N PRO A 186 1.54 7.46 12.69
CA PRO A 186 1.85 6.09 13.10
C PRO A 186 2.00 5.19 11.89
N SER A 187 3.17 4.57 11.69
CA SER A 187 3.47 3.74 10.52
C SER A 187 4.33 2.52 10.88
#